data_1ad38d88f7511b49f327aba660cf7a7a
#
_entry.id   1ad38d88f7511b49f327aba660cf7a7a
#
_cell.length_a   1.000
_cell.length_b   1.000
_cell.length_c   1.000
_cell.angle_alpha   90.00
_cell.angle_beta   90.00
_cell.angle_gamma   90.00
#
_symmetry.space_group_name_H-M   'P 1'
#
loop_
_entity.id
_entity.type
_entity.pdbx_description
1 polymer ?
#
loop_
_entity_poly.entity_id
_entity_poly.type
_entity_poly.pdbx_seq_one_letter_code
_entity_poly.pdbx_strand_id
1 'polypeptide(L)' 'MSRFVVRFMKNVLGENGREAEICQSSLEVDASNEGHATELAKKKFCEAEALGDWSLHADRIHVKEADFPS' A
#
# COMPACT_ATOMS: atom_id res chain seq x y z
N MET A 1 7.05 9.17 -16.50
CA MET A 1 6.79 8.60 -15.19
C MET A 1 5.82 7.43 -15.32
N SER A 2 6.05 6.38 -14.56
CA SER A 2 5.22 5.20 -14.61
C SER A 2 4.15 5.27 -13.52
N ARG A 3 3.05 4.57 -13.75
CA ARG A 3 2.01 4.45 -12.74
C ARG A 3 2.22 3.18 -11.93
N PHE A 4 2.10 3.30 -10.63
CA PHE A 4 2.26 2.18 -9.72
C PHE A 4 1.02 2.02 -8.84
N VAL A 5 0.68 0.77 -8.55
CA VAL A 5 -0.36 0.46 -7.56
C VAL A 5 0.36 0.05 -6.29
N VAL A 6 0.10 0.76 -5.21
CA VAL A 6 0.69 0.48 -3.90
C VAL A 6 -0.42 -0.03 -2.99
N ARG A 7 -0.25 -1.25 -2.49
CA ARG A 7 -1.21 -1.88 -1.61
C ARG A 7 -0.65 -1.99 -0.20
N PHE A 8 -1.42 -1.50 0.74
CA PHE A 8 -1.09 -1.62 2.15
C PHE A 8 -1.79 -2.86 2.68
N MET A 9 -0.99 -3.84 3.07
CA MET A 9 -1.49 -5.13 3.49
C MET A 9 -1.46 -5.24 5.01
N LYS A 10 -2.45 -5.91 5.55
CA LYS A 10 -2.55 -6.13 6.98
C LYS A 10 -2.75 -7.60 7.26
N ASN A 11 -2.04 -8.11 8.26
CA ASN A 11 -2.21 -9.48 8.72
C ASN A 11 -3.34 -9.51 9.76
N VAL A 12 -4.30 -10.37 9.54
CA VAL A 12 -5.40 -10.56 10.47
C VAL A 12 -5.44 -12.01 10.91
N LEU A 13 -5.81 -12.24 12.16
CA LEU A 13 -5.94 -13.58 12.70
C LEU A 13 -7.36 -14.06 12.48
N GLY A 14 -7.51 -15.14 11.73
CA GLY A 14 -8.81 -15.73 11.47
C GLY A 14 -9.30 -16.59 12.62
N GLU A 15 -10.56 -17.04 12.54
CA GLU A 15 -11.21 -17.84 13.58
C GLU A 15 -10.48 -19.16 13.88
N ASN A 16 -9.75 -19.69 12.90
CA ASN A 16 -9.01 -20.94 13.07
C ASN A 16 -7.57 -20.73 13.53
N GLY A 17 -7.22 -19.54 13.99
CA GLY A 17 -5.87 -19.23 14.41
C GLY A 17 -4.89 -19.04 13.27
N ARG A 18 -5.36 -19.02 12.03
CA ARG A 18 -4.52 -18.79 10.86
C ARG A 18 -4.44 -17.31 10.54
N GLU A 19 -3.23 -16.87 10.26
CA GLU A 19 -3.04 -15.51 9.79
C GLU A 19 -3.40 -15.42 8.31
N ALA A 20 -4.11 -14.36 7.95
CA ALA A 20 -4.43 -14.05 6.56
C ALA A 20 -4.01 -12.62 6.28
N GLU A 21 -3.42 -12.40 5.11
CA GLU A 21 -3.04 -11.06 4.68
C GLU A 21 -4.19 -10.48 3.85
N ILE A 22 -4.66 -9.31 4.25
CA ILE A 22 -5.72 -8.61 3.52
C ILE A 22 -5.21 -7.27 3.03
N CYS A 23 -5.83 -6.77 1.95
CA CYS A 23 -5.51 -5.45 1.42
C CYS A 23 -6.30 -4.41 2.21
N GLN A 24 -5.60 -3.66 3.07
CA GLN A 24 -6.20 -2.61 3.89
C GLN A 24 -6.55 -1.39 3.04
N SER A 25 -5.66 -1.03 2.13
CA SER A 25 -5.85 0.12 1.26
C SER A 25 -5.02 -0.06 0.00
N SER A 26 -5.47 0.55 -1.09
CA SER A 26 -4.78 0.52 -2.37
C SER A 26 -4.77 1.92 -2.96
N LEU A 27 -3.60 2.36 -3.41
CA LEU A 27 -3.42 3.68 -3.99
C LEU A 27 -2.68 3.58 -5.32
N GLU A 28 -3.07 4.43 -6.26
CA GLU A 28 -2.35 4.57 -7.52
C GLU A 28 -1.53 5.86 -7.46
N VAL A 29 -0.26 5.75 -7.81
CA VAL A 29 0.65 6.90 -7.82
C VAL A 29 1.49 6.90 -9.09
N ASP A 30 1.84 8.09 -9.56
CA ASP A 30 2.77 8.25 -10.66
C ASP A 30 4.16 8.54 -10.08
N ALA A 31 5.12 7.74 -10.46
CA ALA A 31 6.47 7.85 -9.91
C ALA A 31 7.52 7.39 -10.90
N SER A 32 8.78 7.68 -10.60
CA SER A 32 9.90 7.30 -11.45
C SER A 32 10.30 5.84 -11.27
N ASN A 33 10.07 5.30 -10.08
CA ASN A 33 10.44 3.93 -9.74
C ASN A 33 9.62 3.46 -8.53
N GLU A 34 9.76 2.19 -8.16
CA GLU A 34 9.02 1.59 -7.05
C GLU A 34 9.31 2.27 -5.70
N GLY A 35 10.55 2.62 -5.44
CA GLY A 35 10.92 3.31 -4.21
C GLY A 35 10.22 4.64 -4.07
N HIS A 36 10.19 5.41 -5.15
CA HIS A 36 9.50 6.72 -5.17
C HIS A 36 7.99 6.53 -5.01
N ALA A 37 7.42 5.52 -5.68
CA ALA A 37 6.00 5.20 -5.57
C ALA A 37 5.62 4.86 -4.12
N THR A 38 6.45 4.07 -3.46
CA THR A 38 6.24 3.68 -2.07
C THR A 38 6.21 4.90 -1.15
N GLU A 39 7.16 5.81 -1.32
CA GLU A 39 7.23 7.03 -0.50
C GLU A 39 6.01 7.92 -0.70
N LEU A 40 5.60 8.11 -1.94
CA LEU A 40 4.42 8.90 -2.26
C LEU A 40 3.15 8.28 -1.66
N ALA A 41 3.02 6.95 -1.77
CA ALA A 41 1.87 6.24 -1.25
C ALA A 41 1.80 6.30 0.27
N LYS A 42 2.94 6.13 0.96
CA LYS A 42 3.02 6.25 2.42
C LYS A 42 2.50 7.60 2.88
N LYS A 43 2.95 8.66 2.20
CA LYS A 43 2.52 10.01 2.52
C LYS A 43 1.02 10.18 2.34
N LYS A 44 0.48 9.72 1.22
CA LYS A 44 -0.96 9.81 0.94
C LYS A 44 -1.78 8.98 1.93
N PHE A 45 -1.31 7.79 2.26
CA PHE A 45 -2.00 6.92 3.21
C PHE A 45 -2.07 7.56 4.59
N CYS A 46 -0.95 8.10 5.07
CA CYS A 46 -0.90 8.77 6.37
C CYS A 46 -1.80 10.01 6.41
N GLU A 47 -1.83 10.79 5.33
CA GLU A 47 -2.70 11.96 5.25
C GLU A 47 -4.17 11.58 5.25
N ALA A 48 -4.55 10.54 4.48
CA ALA A 48 -5.93 10.10 4.36
C ALA A 48 -6.47 9.53 5.68
N GLU A 49 -5.62 8.82 6.41
CA GLU A 49 -6.02 8.19 7.68
C GLU A 49 -5.67 9.06 8.90
N ALA A 50 -5.10 10.23 8.69
CA ALA A 50 -4.65 11.13 9.75
C ALA A 50 -3.67 10.46 10.72
N LEU A 51 -2.75 9.67 10.16
CA LEU A 51 -1.77 8.91 10.92
C LEU A 51 -0.40 9.57 10.90
N GLY A 52 0.37 9.38 11.97
CA GLY A 52 1.75 9.78 11.98
C GLY A 52 2.67 8.80 11.26
N ASP A 53 2.25 7.54 11.14
CA ASP A 53 3.03 6.49 10.49
C ASP A 53 2.08 5.48 9.85
N TRP A 54 2.39 5.05 8.64
CA TRP A 54 1.60 4.05 7.92
C TRP A 54 1.53 2.70 8.65
N SER A 55 2.58 2.34 9.37
CA SER A 55 2.67 1.06 10.06
C SER A 55 1.65 0.89 11.19
N LEU A 56 0.98 1.97 11.57
CA LEU A 56 -0.08 1.91 12.58
C LEU A 56 -1.31 1.16 12.07
N HIS A 57 -1.51 1.11 10.77
CA HIS A 57 -2.68 0.45 10.17
C HIS A 57 -2.35 -0.62 9.13
N ALA A 58 -1.07 -0.77 8.78
CA ALA A 58 -0.67 -1.76 7.79
C ALA A 58 0.62 -2.45 8.22
N ASP A 59 0.76 -3.72 7.88
CA ASP A 59 1.94 -4.52 8.25
C ASP A 59 2.94 -4.64 7.11
N ARG A 60 2.48 -4.49 5.87
CA ARG A 60 3.31 -4.68 4.69
C ARG A 60 2.83 -3.81 3.54
N ILE A 61 3.76 -3.46 2.68
CA ILE A 61 3.45 -2.71 1.46
C ILE A 61 3.85 -3.55 0.25
N HIS A 62 2.93 -3.69 -0.69
CA HIS A 62 3.17 -4.31 -1.98
C HIS A 62 3.09 -3.25 -3.06
N VAL A 63 4.12 -3.16 -3.90
CA VAL A 63 4.18 -2.19 -4.99
C VAL A 63 4.24 -2.97 -6.29
N LYS A 64 3.39 -2.58 -7.23
CA LYS A 64 3.38 -3.19 -8.56
C LYS A 64 3.23 -2.10 -9.60
N GLU A 65 4.03 -2.17 -10.65
CA GLU A 65 3.85 -1.27 -11.78
C GLU A 65 2.54 -1.61 -12.48
N ALA A 66 1.69 -0.62 -12.62
CA ALA A 66 0.42 -0.79 -13.29
C ALA A 66 0.63 -0.67 -14.79
N ASP A 67 0.44 -1.78 -15.49
CA ASP A 67 0.57 -1.81 -16.93
C ASP A 67 -0.83 -1.66 -17.53
N PHE A 68 -1.24 -0.42 -17.67
CA PHE A 68 -2.52 -0.13 -18.30
C PHE A 68 -2.32 0.02 -19.79
N PRO A 69 -3.07 -0.73 -20.59
CA PRO A 69 -3.07 -0.47 -22.02
C PRO A 69 -3.67 0.92 -22.25
N SER A 70 -2.87 1.77 -22.77
CA SER A 70 -3.31 3.13 -23.10
C SER A 70 -4.05 3.14 -24.44
#